data_0288a457bb925fed5f821c26d4876137
#
_entry.id   0288a457bb925fed5f821c26d4876137
#
_cell.length_a   1.000
_cell.length_b   1.000
_cell.length_c   1.000
_cell.angle_alpha   90.00
_cell.angle_beta   90.00
_cell.angle_gamma   90.00
#
_symmetry.space_group_name_H-M   'P 1'
#
loop_
_entity.id
_entity.type
_entity.pdbx_description
1 polymer ?
#
loop_
_entity_poly.entity_id
_entity_poly.type
_entity_poly.pdbx_seq_one_letter_code
_entity_poly.pdbx_strand_id
1 'polypeptide(L)'
;MGDAALFNHKHIIALRDLSADDIRLLLTTAENLKEINNRDIKKVPTLRGKTIINLFYEASTRTRTSFEIAAKRLSADTVNISPSTSSSTKGETLSDTALNLLAMKPDIIVMRHNISGSHYFLAKRLSCSIINAGDGAHEHPSQGLLDMLTMKERFGRLDGLKVAIVGDVSHSRVARSNIQGLTKMGSHIFLAGPPTMMPPGVERLGNVTVCKEMREAVDGADVVMMLRIQLERQGKSLMPSLKEYSRYYGLNRELLTLAKPGAMVMHPGPINRGVELASDVADGDQSHILNQVENGVAVRMAMLYHVCGGGTVDVP
;
A
#
# COMPACT_ATOMS: atom_id res chain seq x y z
N MET A 1 25.85 10.66 18.95
CA MET A 1 25.65 9.88 17.71
C MET A 1 24.71 8.75 18.09
N GLY A 2 23.40 8.90 17.77
CA GLY A 2 22.42 7.85 18.06
C GLY A 2 22.68 6.67 17.15
N ASP A 3 22.62 5.45 17.70
CA ASP A 3 22.66 4.22 16.92
C ASP A 3 21.65 4.33 15.76
N ALA A 4 22.15 4.31 14.53
CA ALA A 4 21.28 4.29 13.37
C ALA A 4 20.47 3.00 13.44
N ALA A 5 19.15 3.13 13.55
CA ALA A 5 18.26 1.98 13.61
C ALA A 5 18.49 1.10 12.37
N LEU A 6 18.98 -0.12 12.59
CA LEU A 6 19.20 -1.09 11.53
C LEU A 6 17.89 -1.78 11.20
N PHE A 7 17.54 -1.83 9.93
CA PHE A 7 16.38 -2.59 9.45
C PHE A 7 16.72 -4.07 9.43
N ASN A 8 16.18 -4.83 10.39
CA ASN A 8 16.55 -6.23 10.61
C ASN A 8 15.55 -7.24 9.97
N HIS A 9 14.76 -6.81 9.02
CA HIS A 9 13.81 -7.69 8.35
C HIS A 9 14.34 -8.16 7.00
N LYS A 10 14.47 -9.46 6.82
CA LYS A 10 14.79 -10.09 5.53
C LYS A 10 13.67 -9.93 4.51
N HIS A 11 12.42 -9.87 4.95
CA HIS A 11 11.21 -9.79 4.14
C HIS A 11 10.35 -8.62 4.58
N ILE A 12 9.56 -8.03 3.67
CA ILE A 12 8.49 -7.09 4.00
C ILE A 12 7.17 -7.68 3.52
N ILE A 13 6.45 -8.37 4.42
CA ILE A 13 5.23 -9.12 4.08
C ILE A 13 3.99 -8.40 4.59
N ALA A 14 4.01 -7.86 5.79
CA ALA A 14 2.87 -7.17 6.39
C ALA A 14 3.33 -6.01 7.27
N LEU A 15 2.55 -4.93 7.35
CA LEU A 15 2.85 -3.81 8.26
C LEU A 15 2.66 -4.20 9.73
N ARG A 16 1.85 -5.23 10.00
CA ARG A 16 1.73 -5.78 11.35
C ARG A 16 3.05 -6.34 11.90
N ASP A 17 3.96 -6.80 11.03
CA ASP A 17 5.24 -7.41 11.42
C ASP A 17 6.34 -6.36 11.68
N LEU A 18 6.14 -5.12 11.23
CA LEU A 18 7.07 -4.02 11.40
C LEU A 18 6.78 -3.25 12.69
N SER A 19 7.81 -2.81 13.38
CA SER A 19 7.70 -1.86 14.49
C SER A 19 7.39 -0.44 13.99
N ALA A 20 7.02 0.47 14.90
CA ALA A 20 6.88 1.88 14.57
C ALA A 20 8.21 2.49 14.08
N ASP A 21 9.35 2.03 14.62
CA ASP A 21 10.66 2.51 14.22
C ASP A 21 11.07 2.00 12.83
N ASP A 22 10.74 0.75 12.48
CA ASP A 22 10.92 0.23 11.12
C ASP A 22 10.11 1.06 10.11
N ILE A 23 8.85 1.39 10.45
CA ILE A 23 8.01 2.24 9.60
C ILE A 23 8.61 3.63 9.45
N ARG A 24 9.07 4.26 10.55
CA ARG A 24 9.73 5.58 10.50
C ARG A 24 10.97 5.55 9.63
N LEU A 25 11.80 4.51 9.78
CA LEU A 25 13.02 4.34 8.99
C LEU A 25 12.70 4.22 7.49
N LEU A 26 11.72 3.39 7.12
CA LEU A 26 11.28 3.25 5.73
C LEU A 26 10.74 4.56 5.15
N LEU A 27 9.94 5.32 5.92
CA LEU A 27 9.39 6.60 5.48
C LEU A 27 10.50 7.65 5.31
N THR A 28 11.43 7.77 6.26
CA THR A 28 12.56 8.72 6.17
C THR A 28 13.47 8.38 5.00
N THR A 29 13.76 7.10 4.79
CA THR A 29 14.54 6.66 3.62
C THR A 29 13.81 6.98 2.31
N ALA A 30 12.48 6.81 2.27
CA ALA A 30 11.69 7.15 1.10
C ALA A 30 11.69 8.67 0.81
N GLU A 31 11.60 9.52 1.85
CA GLU A 31 11.75 10.98 1.71
C GLU A 31 13.08 11.35 1.07
N ASN A 32 14.18 10.80 1.55
CA ASN A 32 15.52 11.04 1.01
C ASN A 32 15.65 10.56 -0.45
N LEU A 33 15.15 9.36 -0.74
CA LEU A 33 15.20 8.78 -2.09
C LEU A 33 14.24 9.47 -3.07
N LYS A 34 13.20 10.16 -2.58
CA LYS A 34 12.26 10.90 -3.45
C LYS A 34 12.96 11.99 -4.25
N GLU A 35 14.00 12.62 -3.71
CA GLU A 35 14.79 13.64 -4.40
C GLU A 35 15.38 13.12 -5.73
N ILE A 36 15.72 11.85 -5.82
CA ILE A 36 16.22 11.22 -7.04
C ILE A 36 15.24 11.36 -8.21
N ASN A 37 13.93 11.45 -7.92
CA ASN A 37 12.89 11.61 -8.93
C ASN A 37 12.99 12.93 -9.70
N ASN A 38 13.61 13.95 -9.10
CA ASN A 38 13.69 15.31 -9.61
C ASN A 38 15.05 15.60 -10.27
N ARG A 39 16.02 14.66 -10.21
CA ARG A 39 17.34 14.81 -10.84
C ARG A 39 17.26 14.58 -12.35
N ASP A 40 18.16 15.17 -13.11
CA ASP A 40 18.30 14.89 -14.55
C ASP A 40 18.65 13.41 -14.78
N ILE A 41 19.62 12.90 -14.02
CA ILE A 41 19.95 11.47 -13.98
C ILE A 41 19.24 10.82 -12.80
N LYS A 42 18.09 10.18 -13.08
CA LYS A 42 17.23 9.55 -12.08
C LYS A 42 17.72 8.15 -11.69
N LYS A 43 19.03 8.01 -11.45
CA LYS A 43 19.68 6.74 -11.09
C LYS A 43 20.75 6.95 -10.04
N VAL A 44 20.82 5.98 -9.10
CA VAL A 44 21.90 5.85 -8.11
C VAL A 44 22.40 4.40 -8.12
N PRO A 45 23.70 4.14 -7.90
CA PRO A 45 24.29 2.79 -8.05
C PRO A 45 24.04 1.87 -6.84
N THR A 46 23.10 2.18 -5.97
CA THR A 46 22.90 1.56 -4.65
C THR A 46 22.64 0.06 -4.71
N LEU A 47 21.90 -0.43 -5.72
CA LEU A 47 21.60 -1.85 -5.94
C LEU A 47 22.20 -2.40 -7.22
N ARG A 48 23.32 -1.82 -7.67
CA ARG A 48 24.03 -2.30 -8.87
C ARG A 48 24.44 -3.77 -8.70
N GLY A 49 24.14 -4.60 -9.71
CA GLY A 49 24.44 -6.03 -9.69
C GLY A 49 23.41 -6.87 -8.88
N LYS A 50 22.35 -6.26 -8.34
CA LYS A 50 21.23 -6.96 -7.72
C LYS A 50 20.17 -7.29 -8.75
N THR A 51 19.58 -8.49 -8.62
CA THR A 51 18.50 -8.97 -9.50
C THR A 51 17.18 -9.04 -8.74
N ILE A 52 16.16 -8.35 -9.27
CA ILE A 52 14.82 -8.26 -8.70
C ILE A 52 13.81 -8.88 -9.65
N ILE A 53 13.05 -9.87 -9.18
CA ILE A 53 11.96 -10.49 -9.95
C ILE A 53 10.62 -9.93 -9.46
N ASN A 54 9.86 -9.32 -10.36
CA ASN A 54 8.47 -8.93 -10.13
C ASN A 54 7.55 -10.06 -10.59
N LEU A 55 7.04 -10.86 -9.64
CA LEU A 55 6.20 -12.03 -9.87
C LEU A 55 4.72 -11.70 -9.58
N PHE A 56 3.93 -11.44 -10.61
CA PHE A 56 2.57 -10.93 -10.47
C PHE A 56 1.53 -11.92 -11.02
N TYR A 57 0.82 -12.61 -10.12
CA TYR A 57 -0.31 -13.48 -10.43
C TYR A 57 -1.63 -12.73 -10.63
N GLU A 58 -1.77 -11.54 -10.02
CA GLU A 58 -2.87 -10.63 -10.29
C GLU A 58 -2.41 -9.47 -11.17
N ALA A 59 -3.23 -9.05 -12.14
CA ALA A 59 -2.98 -7.87 -12.95
C ALA A 59 -2.83 -6.61 -12.08
N SER A 60 -1.75 -5.88 -12.25
CA SER A 60 -1.51 -4.62 -11.57
C SER A 60 -0.50 -3.77 -12.32
N THR A 61 -0.97 -2.92 -13.22
CA THR A 61 -0.11 -2.04 -13.99
C THR A 61 0.67 -1.08 -13.09
N ARG A 62 -0.02 -0.34 -12.22
CA ARG A 62 0.61 0.66 -11.34
C ARG A 62 1.66 0.07 -10.42
N THR A 63 1.31 -0.98 -9.65
CA THR A 63 2.24 -1.54 -8.64
C THR A 63 3.46 -2.17 -9.31
N ARG A 64 3.27 -2.96 -10.39
CA ARG A 64 4.38 -3.58 -11.12
C ARG A 64 5.31 -2.54 -11.71
N THR A 65 4.77 -1.58 -12.49
CA THR A 65 5.56 -0.52 -13.11
C THR A 65 6.31 0.32 -12.09
N SER A 66 5.68 0.62 -10.95
CA SER A 66 6.30 1.39 -9.87
C SER A 66 7.45 0.64 -9.18
N PHE A 67 7.36 -0.68 -8.95
CA PHE A 67 8.48 -1.49 -8.47
C PHE A 67 9.60 -1.58 -9.52
N GLU A 68 9.24 -1.73 -10.80
CA GLU A 68 10.23 -1.75 -11.89
C GLU A 68 11.00 -0.43 -11.98
N ILE A 69 10.29 0.72 -11.92
CA ILE A 69 10.92 2.03 -11.92
C ILE A 69 11.82 2.20 -10.69
N ALA A 70 11.33 1.82 -9.49
CA ALA A 70 12.08 1.89 -8.25
C ALA A 70 13.40 1.10 -8.34
N ALA A 71 13.35 -0.13 -8.82
CA ALA A 71 14.53 -0.98 -8.99
C ALA A 71 15.53 -0.38 -10.00
N LYS A 72 15.05 0.08 -11.16
CA LYS A 72 15.89 0.73 -12.18
C LYS A 72 16.55 2.02 -11.70
N ARG A 73 15.87 2.80 -10.83
CA ARG A 73 16.45 3.99 -10.19
C ARG A 73 17.58 3.66 -9.22
N LEU A 74 17.50 2.52 -8.56
CA LEU A 74 18.55 1.99 -7.69
C LEU A 74 19.64 1.20 -8.46
N SER A 75 19.57 1.17 -9.81
CA SER A 75 20.48 0.44 -10.71
C SER A 75 20.44 -1.08 -10.56
N ALA A 76 19.34 -1.65 -10.07
CA ALA A 76 19.12 -3.08 -10.08
C ALA A 76 18.60 -3.57 -11.44
N ASP A 77 18.92 -4.83 -11.76
CA ASP A 77 18.33 -5.54 -12.90
C ASP A 77 16.93 -6.04 -12.52
N THR A 78 15.95 -5.88 -13.41
CA THR A 78 14.56 -6.28 -13.13
C THR A 78 14.01 -7.21 -14.19
N VAL A 79 13.31 -8.26 -13.75
CA VAL A 79 12.58 -9.20 -14.60
C VAL A 79 11.11 -9.20 -14.18
N ASN A 80 10.20 -9.00 -15.14
CA ASN A 80 8.76 -9.06 -14.88
C ASN A 80 8.18 -10.38 -15.35
N ILE A 81 7.49 -11.09 -14.48
CA ILE A 81 6.86 -12.38 -14.76
C ILE A 81 5.38 -12.30 -14.38
N SER A 82 4.51 -12.75 -15.31
CA SER A 82 3.07 -12.90 -15.09
C SER A 82 2.67 -14.35 -15.40
N PRO A 83 2.62 -15.23 -14.39
CA PRO A 83 2.41 -16.68 -14.60
C PRO A 83 1.05 -17.03 -15.21
N SER A 84 0.05 -16.15 -15.09
CA SER A 84 -1.30 -16.35 -15.65
C SER A 84 -1.34 -16.56 -17.16
N THR A 85 -0.24 -16.27 -17.86
CA THR A 85 -0.16 -16.38 -19.32
C THR A 85 0.71 -17.56 -19.80
N SER A 86 1.52 -18.20 -18.97
CA SER A 86 2.46 -19.21 -19.49
C SER A 86 2.64 -20.50 -18.66
N SER A 87 2.62 -20.47 -17.33
CA SER A 87 2.99 -21.65 -16.53
C SER A 87 1.84 -22.26 -15.69
N SER A 88 0.87 -21.46 -15.23
CA SER A 88 -0.29 -22.00 -14.49
C SER A 88 -1.19 -22.90 -15.34
N THR A 89 -1.14 -22.78 -16.67
CA THR A 89 -1.83 -23.68 -17.61
C THR A 89 -1.20 -25.08 -17.67
N LYS A 90 0.02 -25.26 -17.13
CA LYS A 90 0.74 -26.55 -17.09
C LYS A 90 0.68 -27.27 -15.74
N GLY A 91 -0.12 -26.78 -14.77
CA GLY A 91 -0.27 -27.40 -13.45
C GLY A 91 0.91 -27.18 -12.48
N GLU A 92 1.79 -26.21 -12.75
CA GLU A 92 2.91 -25.86 -11.87
C GLU A 92 2.39 -25.22 -10.58
N THR A 93 2.87 -25.67 -9.41
CA THR A 93 2.50 -25.10 -8.12
C THR A 93 3.23 -23.78 -7.85
N LEU A 94 2.70 -22.94 -6.93
CA LEU A 94 3.38 -21.73 -6.47
C LEU A 94 4.80 -22.03 -5.95
N SER A 95 4.97 -23.17 -5.26
CA SER A 95 6.26 -23.60 -4.72
C SER A 95 7.25 -23.93 -5.84
N ASP A 96 6.81 -24.67 -6.85
CA ASP A 96 7.68 -25.08 -7.97
C ASP A 96 8.12 -23.85 -8.78
N THR A 97 7.19 -22.96 -9.11
CA THR A 97 7.52 -21.69 -9.77
C THR A 97 8.55 -20.90 -8.97
N ALA A 98 8.34 -20.76 -7.66
CA ALA A 98 9.23 -19.99 -6.80
C ALA A 98 10.63 -20.63 -6.67
N LEU A 99 10.73 -21.97 -6.60
CA LEU A 99 12.00 -22.69 -6.56
C LEU A 99 12.75 -22.61 -7.90
N ASN A 100 12.03 -22.68 -9.03
CA ASN A 100 12.62 -22.48 -10.35
C ASN A 100 13.22 -21.07 -10.49
N LEU A 101 12.50 -20.04 -9.99
CA LEU A 101 13.01 -18.66 -9.97
C LEU A 101 14.21 -18.51 -9.02
N LEU A 102 14.17 -19.16 -7.85
CA LEU A 102 15.28 -19.14 -6.88
C LEU A 102 16.57 -19.73 -7.47
N ALA A 103 16.45 -20.77 -8.32
CA ALA A 103 17.60 -21.37 -9.00
C ALA A 103 18.34 -20.38 -9.92
N MET A 104 17.66 -19.32 -10.38
CA MET A 104 18.26 -18.22 -11.15
C MET A 104 18.95 -17.17 -10.26
N LYS A 105 19.04 -17.41 -8.93
CA LYS A 105 19.74 -16.55 -7.96
C LYS A 105 19.28 -15.10 -7.88
N PRO A 106 17.97 -14.79 -7.80
CA PRO A 106 17.52 -13.44 -7.54
C PRO A 106 17.85 -13.02 -6.10
N ASP A 107 18.08 -11.73 -5.88
CA ASP A 107 18.23 -11.14 -4.54
C ASP A 107 16.85 -10.89 -3.89
N ILE A 108 15.88 -10.43 -4.67
CA ILE A 108 14.53 -10.12 -4.21
C ILE A 108 13.47 -10.69 -5.16
N ILE A 109 12.40 -11.24 -4.60
CA ILE A 109 11.15 -11.51 -5.31
C ILE A 109 10.07 -10.57 -4.76
N VAL A 110 9.60 -9.66 -5.60
CA VAL A 110 8.43 -8.82 -5.35
C VAL A 110 7.21 -9.57 -5.87
N MET A 111 6.36 -10.06 -4.99
CA MET A 111 5.24 -10.90 -5.39
C MET A 111 3.89 -10.24 -5.13
N ARG A 112 2.95 -10.43 -6.06
CA ARG A 112 1.54 -10.15 -5.91
C ARG A 112 0.72 -11.39 -6.20
N HIS A 113 -0.15 -11.79 -5.25
CA HIS A 113 -0.91 -13.02 -5.34
C HIS A 113 -2.36 -12.83 -4.88
N ASN A 114 -3.28 -13.65 -5.41
CA ASN A 114 -4.70 -13.60 -5.04
C ASN A 114 -5.02 -14.34 -3.73
N ILE A 115 -4.12 -15.18 -3.23
CA ILE A 115 -4.29 -15.93 -1.99
C ILE A 115 -3.57 -15.23 -0.84
N SER A 116 -4.30 -14.92 0.23
CA SER A 116 -3.75 -14.37 1.47
C SER A 116 -2.76 -15.34 2.12
N GLY A 117 -1.62 -14.82 2.61
CA GLY A 117 -0.60 -15.63 3.29
C GLY A 117 0.40 -16.34 2.37
N SER A 118 0.23 -16.31 1.05
CA SER A 118 1.14 -16.91 0.09
C SER A 118 2.60 -16.45 0.24
N HIS A 119 2.80 -15.19 0.63
CA HIS A 119 4.12 -14.61 0.87
C HIS A 119 4.83 -15.22 2.09
N TYR A 120 4.11 -15.44 3.19
CA TYR A 120 4.66 -16.14 4.37
C TYR A 120 5.03 -17.59 4.05
N PHE A 121 4.20 -18.24 3.22
CA PHE A 121 4.49 -19.61 2.77
C PHE A 121 5.82 -19.68 2.01
N LEU A 122 6.09 -18.72 1.11
CA LEU A 122 7.34 -18.68 0.35
C LEU A 122 8.52 -18.17 1.20
N ALA A 123 8.32 -17.21 2.09
CA ALA A 123 9.36 -16.66 2.95
C ALA A 123 10.05 -17.72 3.84
N LYS A 124 9.30 -18.76 4.23
CA LYS A 124 9.83 -19.91 4.98
C LYS A 124 10.65 -20.88 4.13
N ARG A 125 10.59 -20.78 2.81
CA ARG A 125 11.19 -21.76 1.87
C ARG A 125 12.30 -21.20 1.01
N LEU A 126 12.29 -19.89 0.78
CA LEU A 126 13.23 -19.24 -0.13
C LEU A 126 14.37 -18.56 0.62
N SER A 127 15.57 -18.66 0.07
CA SER A 127 16.75 -17.97 0.61
C SER A 127 16.83 -16.50 0.23
N CYS A 128 16.16 -16.04 -0.85
CA CYS A 128 16.09 -14.65 -1.26
C CYS A 128 15.07 -13.85 -0.42
N SER A 129 15.12 -12.52 -0.51
CA SER A 129 14.16 -11.63 0.13
C SER A 129 12.81 -11.62 -0.59
N ILE A 130 11.71 -11.46 0.17
CA ILE A 130 10.35 -11.37 -0.38
C ILE A 130 9.71 -10.06 0.05
N ILE A 131 9.14 -9.34 -0.95
CA ILE A 131 8.33 -8.15 -0.73
C ILE A 131 6.90 -8.42 -1.19
N ASN A 132 5.93 -8.14 -0.32
CA ASN A 132 4.53 -8.27 -0.61
C ASN A 132 4.02 -7.04 -1.41
N ALA A 133 3.64 -7.25 -2.67
CA ALA A 133 2.99 -6.26 -3.53
C ALA A 133 1.45 -6.40 -3.54
N GLY A 134 0.89 -7.08 -2.55
CA GLY A 134 -0.52 -7.33 -2.31
C GLY A 134 -0.89 -8.81 -2.36
N ASP A 135 -1.46 -9.35 -1.28
CA ASP A 135 -1.92 -10.72 -1.16
C ASP A 135 -3.40 -10.84 -0.75
N GLY A 136 -4.23 -11.29 -1.67
CA GLY A 136 -5.66 -11.47 -1.42
C GLY A 136 -6.32 -10.27 -0.77
N ALA A 137 -7.02 -10.49 0.35
CA ALA A 137 -7.60 -9.46 1.22
C ALA A 137 -6.73 -9.19 2.46
N HIS A 138 -5.47 -9.70 2.52
CA HIS A 138 -4.64 -9.65 3.71
C HIS A 138 -3.91 -8.31 3.86
N GLU A 139 -2.82 -8.05 3.11
CA GLU A 139 -2.08 -6.80 3.20
C GLU A 139 -1.45 -6.34 1.87
N HIS A 140 -1.13 -5.05 1.83
CA HIS A 140 -0.37 -4.39 0.77
C HIS A 140 0.59 -3.37 1.39
N PRO A 141 1.72 -3.81 2.00
CA PRO A 141 2.60 -2.94 2.79
C PRO A 141 3.05 -1.69 2.06
N SER A 142 3.46 -1.82 0.79
CA SER A 142 3.91 -0.66 0.02
C SER A 142 2.80 0.37 -0.24
N GLN A 143 1.52 -0.04 -0.21
CA GLN A 143 0.40 0.92 -0.30
C GLN A 143 0.21 1.63 1.04
N GLY A 144 0.17 0.91 2.16
CA GLY A 144 0.05 1.56 3.48
C GLY A 144 1.21 2.54 3.75
N LEU A 145 2.44 2.17 3.38
CA LEU A 145 3.61 3.04 3.54
C LEU A 145 3.53 4.31 2.66
N LEU A 146 3.13 4.19 1.38
CA LEU A 146 2.99 5.37 0.53
C LEU A 146 1.84 6.28 0.96
N ASP A 147 0.77 5.70 1.50
CA ASP A 147 -0.34 6.46 2.07
C ASP A 147 0.14 7.25 3.30
N MET A 148 0.87 6.61 4.22
CA MET A 148 1.48 7.27 5.38
C MET A 148 2.51 8.33 4.97
N LEU A 149 3.34 8.09 3.95
CA LEU A 149 4.27 9.10 3.45
C LEU A 149 3.54 10.32 2.92
N THR A 150 2.45 10.12 2.16
CA THR A 150 1.66 11.21 1.61
C THR A 150 0.99 12.06 2.71
N MET A 151 0.48 11.41 3.76
CA MET A 151 -0.04 12.10 4.94
C MET A 151 1.05 12.86 5.68
N LYS A 152 2.22 12.22 5.90
CA LYS A 152 3.37 12.84 6.59
C LYS A 152 3.88 14.07 5.86
N GLU A 153 3.97 14.04 4.54
CA GLU A 153 4.37 15.21 3.73
C GLU A 153 3.38 16.38 3.87
N ARG A 154 2.08 16.08 3.97
CA ARG A 154 1.04 17.12 4.07
C ARG A 154 0.95 17.74 5.46
N PHE A 155 1.06 16.93 6.51
CA PHE A 155 0.79 17.34 7.89
C PHE A 155 2.05 17.44 8.77
N GLY A 156 3.22 17.01 8.28
CA GLY A 156 4.47 16.96 9.06
C GLY A 156 4.51 15.87 10.13
N ARG A 157 3.40 15.16 10.35
CA ARG A 157 3.21 14.15 11.40
C ARG A 157 2.20 13.09 10.97
N LEU A 158 2.17 11.97 11.69
CA LEU A 158 1.11 10.94 11.60
C LEU A 158 0.37 10.81 12.94
N ASP A 159 1.06 11.08 14.04
CA ASP A 159 0.47 11.02 15.39
C ASP A 159 -0.68 12.02 15.54
N GLY A 160 -1.79 11.55 16.15
CA GLY A 160 -2.98 12.33 16.41
C GLY A 160 -3.77 12.75 15.16
N LEU A 161 -3.47 12.24 13.96
CA LEU A 161 -4.33 12.48 12.79
C LEU A 161 -5.65 11.71 12.92
N LYS A 162 -6.76 12.37 12.60
CA LYS A 162 -8.06 11.72 12.38
C LYS A 162 -8.16 11.27 10.93
N VAL A 163 -8.13 9.95 10.70
CA VAL A 163 -8.17 9.35 9.37
C VAL A 163 -9.48 8.59 9.18
N ALA A 164 -10.35 9.09 8.32
CA ALA A 164 -11.56 8.39 7.90
C ALA A 164 -11.20 7.42 6.75
N ILE A 165 -11.51 6.14 6.90
CA ILE A 165 -11.40 5.12 5.84
C ILE A 165 -12.80 4.62 5.55
N VAL A 166 -13.28 4.85 4.32
CA VAL A 166 -14.66 4.61 3.94
C VAL A 166 -14.78 3.59 2.82
N GLY A 167 -15.62 2.59 3.00
CA GLY A 167 -15.99 1.62 1.99
C GLY A 167 -15.92 0.16 2.41
N ASP A 168 -15.51 -0.72 1.50
CA ASP A 168 -15.37 -2.16 1.76
C ASP A 168 -14.08 -2.46 2.52
N VAL A 169 -14.14 -2.38 3.86
CA VAL A 169 -13.00 -2.65 4.74
C VAL A 169 -12.69 -4.14 4.81
N SER A 170 -13.71 -5.01 4.77
CA SER A 170 -13.54 -6.47 4.91
C SER A 170 -12.67 -7.08 3.82
N HIS A 171 -12.82 -6.62 2.57
CA HIS A 171 -12.11 -7.17 1.42
C HIS A 171 -10.92 -6.29 0.98
N SER A 172 -10.66 -5.19 1.70
CA SER A 172 -9.60 -4.26 1.35
C SER A 172 -8.28 -4.56 2.08
N ARG A 173 -7.33 -5.16 1.37
CA ARG A 173 -5.94 -5.28 1.85
C ARG A 173 -5.28 -3.92 2.13
N VAL A 174 -5.74 -2.85 1.45
CA VAL A 174 -5.24 -1.49 1.67
C VAL A 174 -5.73 -0.95 3.01
N ALA A 175 -7.02 -1.13 3.32
CA ALA A 175 -7.56 -0.74 4.63
C ALA A 175 -6.82 -1.46 5.76
N ARG A 176 -6.57 -2.77 5.63
CA ARG A 176 -5.84 -3.54 6.65
C ARG A 176 -4.43 -3.02 6.87
N SER A 177 -3.65 -2.79 5.81
CA SER A 177 -2.30 -2.23 5.95
C SER A 177 -2.32 -0.84 6.57
N ASN A 178 -3.25 0.04 6.16
CA ASN A 178 -3.38 1.38 6.75
C ASN A 178 -3.77 1.31 8.23
N ILE A 179 -4.73 0.44 8.61
CA ILE A 179 -5.11 0.25 10.02
C ILE A 179 -3.88 -0.16 10.85
N GLN A 180 -3.12 -1.16 10.40
CA GLN A 180 -1.94 -1.63 11.12
C GLN A 180 -0.84 -0.56 11.22
N GLY A 181 -0.52 0.11 10.10
CA GLY A 181 0.54 1.12 10.07
C GLY A 181 0.17 2.38 10.84
N LEU A 182 -1.00 2.97 10.56
CA LEU A 182 -1.45 4.22 11.17
C LEU A 182 -1.67 4.10 12.67
N THR A 183 -2.22 2.97 13.15
CA THR A 183 -2.36 2.71 14.59
C THR A 183 -1.01 2.73 15.29
N LYS A 184 0.02 2.08 14.71
CA LYS A 184 1.39 2.10 15.27
C LYS A 184 2.02 3.49 15.25
N MET A 185 1.59 4.34 14.31
CA MET A 185 2.07 5.71 14.19
C MET A 185 1.26 6.72 15.00
N GLY A 186 0.28 6.27 15.82
CA GLY A 186 -0.48 7.11 16.73
C GLY A 186 -1.69 7.83 16.10
N SER A 187 -2.09 7.48 14.89
CA SER A 187 -3.29 8.04 14.25
C SER A 187 -4.58 7.45 14.85
N HIS A 188 -5.68 8.20 14.76
CA HIS A 188 -7.03 7.73 15.11
C HIS A 188 -7.80 7.40 13.85
N ILE A 189 -8.25 6.17 13.71
CA ILE A 189 -8.90 5.65 12.50
C ILE A 189 -10.40 5.56 12.72
N PHE A 190 -11.16 6.14 11.81
CA PHE A 190 -12.62 6.10 11.79
C PHE A 190 -13.07 5.35 10.54
N LEU A 191 -13.75 4.22 10.73
CA LEU A 191 -14.21 3.35 9.67
C LEU A 191 -15.69 3.54 9.41
N ALA A 192 -16.08 3.70 8.15
CA ALA A 192 -17.48 3.69 7.75
C ALA A 192 -17.67 2.88 6.47
N GLY A 193 -18.79 2.19 6.35
CA GLY A 193 -19.13 1.39 5.19
C GLY A 193 -20.39 0.56 5.45
N PRO A 194 -20.91 -0.13 4.42
CA PRO A 194 -22.01 -1.05 4.62
C PRO A 194 -21.69 -2.06 5.73
N PRO A 195 -22.64 -2.38 6.64
CA PRO A 195 -22.40 -3.35 7.71
C PRO A 195 -21.89 -4.71 7.21
N THR A 196 -22.33 -5.14 6.05
CA THR A 196 -21.88 -6.37 5.36
C THR A 196 -20.43 -6.33 4.88
N MET A 197 -19.83 -5.14 4.81
CA MET A 197 -18.47 -4.88 4.36
C MET A 197 -17.55 -4.44 5.51
N MET A 198 -18.03 -4.48 6.76
CA MET A 198 -17.24 -4.15 7.94
C MET A 198 -16.78 -5.43 8.65
N PRO A 199 -15.46 -5.63 8.86
CA PRO A 199 -14.97 -6.83 9.53
C PRO A 199 -15.33 -6.78 11.01
N PRO A 200 -15.94 -7.84 11.57
CA PRO A 200 -16.28 -7.88 13.00
C PRO A 200 -15.00 -7.82 13.86
N GLY A 201 -15.04 -7.01 14.91
CA GLY A 201 -13.95 -6.89 15.90
C GLY A 201 -12.75 -6.06 15.40
N VAL A 202 -12.89 -5.31 14.31
CA VAL A 202 -11.81 -4.46 13.77
C VAL A 202 -11.40 -3.36 14.75
N GLU A 203 -12.30 -2.92 15.62
CA GLU A 203 -12.06 -1.95 16.70
C GLU A 203 -11.02 -2.43 17.73
N ARG A 204 -10.74 -3.74 17.79
CA ARG A 204 -9.70 -4.32 18.67
C ARG A 204 -8.27 -4.12 18.15
N LEU A 205 -8.11 -3.60 16.93
CA LEU A 205 -6.80 -3.41 16.32
C LEU A 205 -6.07 -2.13 16.80
N GLY A 206 -6.58 -1.42 17.80
CA GLY A 206 -5.98 -0.21 18.38
C GLY A 206 -6.91 1.00 18.30
N ASN A 207 -6.39 2.18 17.95
CA ASN A 207 -7.17 3.43 17.88
C ASN A 207 -8.13 3.43 16.67
N VAL A 208 -9.09 2.49 16.67
CA VAL A 208 -10.06 2.30 15.60
C VAL A 208 -11.47 2.46 16.14
N THR A 209 -12.25 3.33 15.51
CA THR A 209 -13.67 3.54 15.79
C THR A 209 -14.48 3.15 14.55
N VAL A 210 -15.47 2.27 14.72
CA VAL A 210 -16.44 1.95 13.66
C VAL A 210 -17.63 2.90 13.79
N CYS A 211 -17.86 3.71 12.78
CA CYS A 211 -18.95 4.67 12.70
C CYS A 211 -20.19 4.01 12.05
N LYS A 212 -21.37 4.39 12.50
CA LYS A 212 -22.64 3.92 11.91
C LYS A 212 -22.89 4.58 10.56
N GLU A 213 -22.56 5.86 10.46
CA GLU A 213 -22.75 6.67 9.25
C GLU A 213 -21.42 7.22 8.75
N MET A 214 -21.32 7.43 7.44
CA MET A 214 -20.15 8.04 6.84
C MET A 214 -19.88 9.46 7.37
N ARG A 215 -20.94 10.23 7.66
CA ARG A 215 -20.83 11.59 8.20
C ARG A 215 -20.04 11.61 9.50
N GLU A 216 -20.25 10.65 10.41
CA GLU A 216 -19.55 10.55 11.68
C GLU A 216 -18.03 10.31 11.49
N ALA A 217 -17.66 9.51 10.49
CA ALA A 217 -16.27 9.25 10.19
C ALA A 217 -15.58 10.48 9.58
N VAL A 218 -16.26 11.18 8.67
CA VAL A 218 -15.72 12.33 7.92
C VAL A 218 -15.68 13.60 8.78
N ASP A 219 -16.62 13.77 9.72
CA ASP A 219 -16.70 14.95 10.58
C ASP A 219 -15.37 15.22 11.28
N GLY A 220 -14.79 16.41 11.07
CA GLY A 220 -13.49 16.81 11.63
C GLY A 220 -12.29 15.94 11.23
N ALA A 221 -12.37 15.14 10.17
CA ALA A 221 -11.25 14.34 9.68
C ALA A 221 -10.14 15.20 9.07
N ASP A 222 -8.88 14.83 9.32
CA ASP A 222 -7.71 15.36 8.63
C ASP A 222 -7.56 14.71 7.24
N VAL A 223 -7.90 13.42 7.16
CA VAL A 223 -7.77 12.61 5.94
C VAL A 223 -9.05 11.84 5.71
N VAL A 224 -9.55 11.86 4.47
CA VAL A 224 -10.65 11.01 4.00
C VAL A 224 -10.13 10.09 2.92
N MET A 225 -9.96 8.82 3.26
CA MET A 225 -9.51 7.76 2.35
C MET A 225 -10.70 6.95 1.88
N MET A 226 -11.01 7.05 0.60
CA MET A 226 -12.06 6.25 -0.03
C MET A 226 -11.50 4.94 -0.53
N LEU A 227 -12.18 3.84 -0.25
CA LEU A 227 -11.81 2.52 -0.74
C LEU A 227 -12.54 2.21 -2.04
N ARG A 228 -11.81 1.61 -2.98
CA ARG A 228 -12.42 1.09 -4.20
C ARG A 228 -13.38 -0.06 -3.88
N ILE A 229 -14.58 -0.02 -4.45
CA ILE A 229 -15.47 -1.18 -4.45
C ILE A 229 -14.93 -2.20 -5.45
N GLN A 230 -14.63 -3.39 -4.95
CA GLN A 230 -14.05 -4.49 -5.75
C GLN A 230 -15.12 -5.54 -6.03
N LEU A 231 -16.04 -5.24 -6.96
CA LEU A 231 -17.11 -6.16 -7.33
C LEU A 231 -16.59 -7.51 -7.82
N GLU A 232 -15.42 -7.52 -8.44
CA GLU A 232 -14.74 -8.71 -8.92
C GLU A 232 -14.27 -9.66 -7.80
N ARG A 233 -14.18 -9.20 -6.55
CA ARG A 233 -13.80 -10.00 -5.38
C ARG A 233 -14.97 -10.44 -4.53
N GLN A 234 -16.14 -9.88 -4.76
CA GLN A 234 -17.35 -10.20 -4.02
C GLN A 234 -18.02 -11.41 -4.68
N GLY A 235 -17.91 -12.59 -4.07
CA GLY A 235 -18.58 -13.82 -4.54
C GLY A 235 -20.11 -13.76 -4.46
N LYS A 236 -20.67 -12.76 -3.76
CA LYS A 236 -22.11 -12.45 -3.62
C LYS A 236 -22.28 -10.94 -3.57
N SER A 237 -23.46 -10.45 -3.99
CA SER A 237 -23.80 -9.03 -3.82
C SER A 237 -23.90 -8.69 -2.33
N LEU A 238 -23.00 -7.85 -1.84
CA LEU A 238 -22.96 -7.41 -0.43
C LEU A 238 -23.70 -6.09 -0.22
N MET A 239 -24.26 -5.53 -1.28
CA MET A 239 -25.09 -4.31 -1.30
C MET A 239 -26.17 -4.42 -2.37
N PRO A 240 -27.31 -3.74 -2.21
CA PRO A 240 -28.41 -3.81 -3.16
C PRO A 240 -28.07 -3.26 -4.55
N SER A 241 -27.34 -2.12 -4.62
CA SER A 241 -26.93 -1.50 -5.86
C SER A 241 -25.79 -0.51 -5.70
N LEU A 242 -25.04 -0.23 -6.79
CA LEU A 242 -24.03 0.83 -6.83
C LEU A 242 -24.62 2.23 -6.60
N LYS A 243 -25.88 2.44 -7.03
CA LYS A 243 -26.56 3.73 -6.81
C LYS A 243 -26.85 3.97 -5.33
N GLU A 244 -27.26 2.93 -4.61
CA GLU A 244 -27.50 3.00 -3.18
C GLU A 244 -26.17 3.19 -2.43
N TYR A 245 -25.13 2.46 -2.81
CA TYR A 245 -23.80 2.67 -2.25
C TYR A 245 -23.33 4.11 -2.44
N SER A 246 -23.40 4.65 -3.65
CA SER A 246 -22.99 6.04 -3.93
C SER A 246 -23.77 7.06 -3.09
N ARG A 247 -25.06 6.80 -2.85
CA ARG A 247 -25.91 7.68 -2.05
C ARG A 247 -25.48 7.74 -0.57
N TYR A 248 -25.12 6.60 0.02
CA TYR A 248 -24.81 6.51 1.46
C TYR A 248 -23.33 6.59 1.78
N TYR A 249 -22.45 6.15 0.87
CA TYR A 249 -21.01 6.00 1.09
C TYR A 249 -20.15 6.65 0.01
N GLY A 250 -20.72 7.36 -0.94
CA GLY A 250 -19.99 8.13 -1.94
C GLY A 250 -19.57 9.49 -1.39
N LEU A 251 -18.29 9.83 -1.51
CA LEU A 251 -17.78 11.14 -1.11
C LEU A 251 -18.06 12.18 -2.20
N ASN A 252 -18.81 13.19 -1.85
CA ASN A 252 -19.11 14.38 -2.66
C ASN A 252 -18.62 15.64 -1.95
N ARG A 253 -18.74 16.81 -2.59
CA ARG A 253 -18.33 18.09 -2.02
C ARG A 253 -19.06 18.43 -0.72
N GLU A 254 -20.35 18.17 -0.64
CA GLU A 254 -21.15 18.47 0.56
C GLU A 254 -20.63 17.70 1.77
N LEU A 255 -20.43 16.37 1.63
CA LEU A 255 -19.86 15.54 2.69
C LEU A 255 -18.43 15.95 3.06
N LEU A 256 -17.62 16.33 2.07
CA LEU A 256 -16.25 16.77 2.30
C LEU A 256 -16.17 18.05 3.14
N THR A 257 -17.20 18.92 3.13
CA THR A 257 -17.23 20.11 4.00
C THR A 257 -17.29 19.79 5.50
N LEU A 258 -17.65 18.58 5.88
CA LEU A 258 -17.65 18.13 7.28
C LEU A 258 -16.23 17.84 7.79
N ALA A 259 -15.30 17.54 6.90
CA ALA A 259 -13.90 17.37 7.25
C ALA A 259 -13.24 18.71 7.61
N LYS A 260 -12.08 18.68 8.23
CA LYS A 260 -11.36 19.91 8.57
C LYS A 260 -11.05 20.73 7.31
N PRO A 261 -11.01 22.07 7.41
CA PRO A 261 -10.47 22.90 6.34
C PRO A 261 -9.06 22.40 5.95
N GLY A 262 -8.86 22.15 4.66
CA GLY A 262 -7.58 21.61 4.16
C GLY A 262 -7.38 20.11 4.38
N ALA A 263 -8.42 19.36 4.74
CA ALA A 263 -8.39 17.90 4.76
C ALA A 263 -7.98 17.34 3.41
N MET A 264 -7.27 16.21 3.41
CA MET A 264 -6.85 15.56 2.18
C MET A 264 -7.76 14.39 1.81
N VAL A 265 -8.05 14.27 0.51
CA VAL A 265 -8.77 13.13 -0.07
C VAL A 265 -7.77 12.17 -0.69
N MET A 266 -7.88 10.90 -0.33
CA MET A 266 -6.99 9.83 -0.78
C MET A 266 -7.80 8.66 -1.37
N HIS A 267 -7.18 7.93 -2.29
CA HIS A 267 -7.77 6.73 -2.90
C HIS A 267 -6.67 5.82 -3.47
N PRO A 268 -6.68 4.51 -3.20
CA PRO A 268 -5.61 3.60 -3.67
C PRO A 268 -5.67 3.33 -5.18
N GLY A 269 -6.72 3.78 -5.86
CA GLY A 269 -6.97 3.58 -7.29
C GLY A 269 -7.17 2.11 -7.72
N PRO A 270 -7.79 1.90 -8.91
CA PRO A 270 -8.44 2.90 -9.74
C PRO A 270 -9.75 3.41 -9.11
N ILE A 271 -10.17 4.62 -9.47
CA ILE A 271 -11.40 5.22 -8.95
C ILE A 271 -12.59 4.76 -9.81
N ASN A 272 -13.69 4.34 -9.17
CA ASN A 272 -14.99 4.24 -9.81
C ASN A 272 -15.70 5.59 -9.65
N ARG A 273 -15.46 6.50 -10.62
CA ARG A 273 -15.98 7.88 -10.58
C ARG A 273 -17.50 7.89 -10.51
N GLY A 274 -18.06 8.68 -9.59
CA GLY A 274 -19.49 8.76 -9.35
C GLY A 274 -20.05 7.60 -8.51
N VAL A 275 -19.20 6.67 -8.05
CA VAL A 275 -19.60 5.60 -7.15
C VAL A 275 -19.07 5.89 -5.74
N GLU A 276 -17.82 5.57 -5.45
CA GLU A 276 -17.22 5.87 -4.14
C GLU A 276 -16.69 7.30 -4.05
N LEU A 277 -16.39 7.95 -5.19
CA LEU A 277 -15.79 9.28 -5.21
C LEU A 277 -16.36 10.08 -6.39
N ALA A 278 -16.94 11.24 -6.10
CA ALA A 278 -17.40 12.18 -7.10
C ALA A 278 -16.22 12.74 -7.91
N SER A 279 -16.43 12.98 -9.22
CA SER A 279 -15.35 13.42 -10.12
C SER A 279 -14.77 14.77 -9.74
N ASP A 280 -15.62 15.71 -9.31
CA ASP A 280 -15.22 17.06 -8.88
C ASP A 280 -14.43 17.05 -7.55
N VAL A 281 -14.58 16.03 -6.72
CA VAL A 281 -13.76 15.80 -5.51
C VAL A 281 -12.45 15.12 -5.89
N ALA A 282 -12.50 14.12 -6.79
CA ALA A 282 -11.31 13.40 -7.25
C ALA A 282 -10.30 14.30 -7.97
N ASP A 283 -10.80 15.33 -8.67
CA ASP A 283 -9.99 16.29 -9.44
C ASP A 283 -9.85 17.65 -8.72
N GLY A 284 -10.37 17.78 -7.49
CA GLY A 284 -10.30 19.00 -6.69
C GLY A 284 -8.97 19.18 -5.95
N ASP A 285 -8.76 20.38 -5.40
CA ASP A 285 -7.51 20.80 -4.72
C ASP A 285 -7.16 19.97 -3.48
N GLN A 286 -8.14 19.31 -2.86
CA GLN A 286 -7.95 18.43 -1.70
C GLN A 286 -7.53 17.00 -2.09
N SER A 287 -7.52 16.68 -3.39
CA SER A 287 -7.15 15.36 -3.89
C SER A 287 -5.64 15.18 -3.90
N HIS A 288 -5.16 14.18 -3.17
CA HIS A 288 -3.75 13.79 -3.13
C HIS A 288 -3.47 12.43 -3.80
N ILE A 289 -4.38 12.01 -4.69
CA ILE A 289 -4.32 10.69 -5.34
C ILE A 289 -3.08 10.54 -6.22
N LEU A 290 -2.69 11.58 -6.95
CA LEU A 290 -1.48 11.57 -7.78
C LEU A 290 -0.20 11.65 -6.94
N ASN A 291 -0.23 12.34 -5.80
CA ASN A 291 0.89 12.34 -4.84
C ASN A 291 1.13 10.94 -4.27
N GLN A 292 0.06 10.16 -3.99
CA GLN A 292 0.19 8.76 -3.61
C GLN A 292 0.93 7.93 -4.68
N VAL A 293 0.65 8.17 -5.97
CA VAL A 293 1.33 7.45 -7.07
C VAL A 293 2.81 7.79 -7.11
N GLU A 294 3.16 9.07 -6.98
CA GLU A 294 4.56 9.54 -6.94
C GLU A 294 5.30 8.95 -5.74
N ASN A 295 4.74 9.07 -4.54
CA ASN A 295 5.30 8.54 -3.30
C ASN A 295 5.45 7.01 -3.34
N GLY A 296 4.63 6.36 -4.15
CA GLY A 296 4.74 4.92 -4.37
C GLY A 296 6.09 4.49 -4.93
N VAL A 297 6.73 5.29 -5.77
CA VAL A 297 8.07 4.96 -6.30
C VAL A 297 9.12 5.09 -5.21
N ALA A 298 9.11 6.20 -4.46
CA ALA A 298 10.06 6.46 -3.39
C ALA A 298 10.01 5.40 -2.27
N VAL A 299 8.79 5.06 -1.82
CA VAL A 299 8.58 3.99 -0.82
C VAL A 299 9.09 2.65 -1.30
N ARG A 300 8.84 2.29 -2.56
CA ARG A 300 9.34 1.03 -3.13
C ARG A 300 10.85 1.02 -3.27
N MET A 301 11.47 2.16 -3.57
CA MET A 301 12.94 2.30 -3.52
C MET A 301 13.45 2.02 -2.09
N ALA A 302 12.85 2.62 -1.05
CA ALA A 302 13.23 2.39 0.34
C ALA A 302 13.07 0.93 0.75
N MET A 303 11.96 0.28 0.38
CA MET A 303 11.73 -1.14 0.67
C MET A 303 12.81 -2.03 0.02
N LEU A 304 13.10 -1.82 -1.27
CA LEU A 304 14.13 -2.58 -2.00
C LEU A 304 15.51 -2.37 -1.38
N TYR A 305 15.83 -1.14 -1.03
CA TYR A 305 17.11 -0.77 -0.42
C TYR A 305 17.33 -1.52 0.90
N HIS A 306 16.38 -1.43 1.82
CA HIS A 306 16.54 -2.01 3.16
C HIS A 306 16.58 -3.54 3.16
N VAL A 307 15.78 -4.23 2.34
CA VAL A 307 15.84 -5.70 2.28
C VAL A 307 17.08 -6.24 1.57
N CYS A 308 17.83 -5.40 0.86
CA CYS A 308 19.15 -5.73 0.30
C CYS A 308 20.32 -5.47 1.27
N GLY A 309 20.05 -5.15 2.54
CA GLY A 309 21.07 -4.87 3.55
C GLY A 309 21.63 -3.45 3.47
N GLY A 310 20.80 -2.49 3.03
CA GLY A 310 21.15 -1.07 3.00
C GLY A 310 21.45 -0.55 4.40
N GLY A 311 22.69 -0.13 4.64
CA GLY A 311 23.09 0.69 5.78
C GLY A 311 22.53 2.11 5.68
N THR A 312 22.96 3.04 6.52
CA THR A 312 22.58 4.47 6.42
C THR A 312 22.88 5.01 5.03
N VAL A 313 21.86 5.59 4.38
CA VAL A 313 22.06 6.24 3.07
C VAL A 313 22.72 7.58 3.29
N ASP A 314 24.02 7.67 3.08
CA ASP A 314 24.62 8.92 2.67
C ASP A 314 24.31 9.08 1.18
N VAL A 315 23.30 9.89 0.87
CA VAL A 315 23.00 10.29 -0.51
C VAL A 315 24.01 11.38 -0.88
N PRO A 316 24.97 11.11 -1.77
CA PRO A 316 25.94 12.10 -2.17
C PRO A 316 25.34 13.25 -2.95
#